data_b27862cc86f4cbf35cec9bbd9f8b6d11
#
_entry.id   b27862cc86f4cbf35cec9bbd9f8b6d11
#
_cell.length_a   1.000
_cell.length_b   1.000
_cell.length_c   1.000
_cell.angle_alpha   90.00
_cell.angle_beta   90.00
_cell.angle_gamma   90.00
#
_symmetry.space_group_name_H-M   'P 1'
#
loop_
_entity.id
_entity.type
_entity.pdbx_description
1 polymer ?
#
loop_
_entity_poly.entity_id
_entity_poly.type
_entity_poly.pdbx_seq_one_letter_code
_entity_poly.pdbx_strand_id
1 'polypeptide(L)'
;MLSEIVTYLKSANGSNPNPATLDAATLLSMYDNSYTGWSDTNLIDNGKQLKSKTALNDAGIQAMFEGWMNDAATASPDLTGSYLQAATGIEWTQMIEKGLMGACFASQMTSNYLAGISTDDNTVAVDPAAGKYYTEMEHHWDEAYGYFTDAPDYPTNGTNRFWGKYANKSYLEDNIGSATDISLAFRTGRAAISAGDTDAALVQVGILETEVKQMVAGMALH
;
A
#
# COMPACT_ATOMS: atom_id res chain seq x y z
N MET A 1 5.36 -8.00 -3.22
CA MET A 1 4.04 -8.67 -3.37
C MET A 1 3.12 -7.93 -4.35
N LEU A 2 2.43 -6.83 -3.99
CA LEU A 2 1.41 -6.20 -4.86
C LEU A 2 1.92 -5.90 -6.28
N SER A 3 3.15 -5.41 -6.44
CA SER A 3 3.71 -5.14 -7.78
C SER A 3 3.79 -6.39 -8.66
N GLU A 4 4.10 -7.55 -8.10
CA GLU A 4 4.17 -8.81 -8.87
C GLU A 4 2.77 -9.36 -9.18
N ILE A 5 1.81 -9.24 -8.24
CA ILE A 5 0.40 -9.53 -8.54
C ILE A 5 -0.08 -8.69 -9.72
N VAL A 6 0.19 -7.38 -9.70
CA VAL A 6 -0.17 -6.47 -10.80
C VAL A 6 0.53 -6.84 -12.12
N THR A 7 1.79 -7.25 -12.06
CA THR A 7 2.54 -7.72 -13.23
C THR A 7 1.90 -9.00 -13.79
N TYR A 8 1.53 -9.93 -12.93
CA TYR A 8 0.86 -11.17 -13.34
C TYR A 8 -0.51 -10.88 -13.95
N LEU A 9 -1.35 -10.03 -13.33
CA LEU A 9 -2.62 -9.61 -13.91
C LEU A 9 -2.44 -8.96 -15.29
N LYS A 10 -1.47 -8.06 -15.44
CA LYS A 10 -1.19 -7.37 -16.70
C LYS A 10 -0.69 -8.31 -17.79
N SER A 11 -0.13 -9.47 -17.45
CA SER A 11 0.29 -10.44 -18.48
C SER A 11 -0.88 -10.96 -19.33
N ALA A 12 -2.11 -10.89 -18.80
CA ALA A 12 -3.33 -11.27 -19.51
C ALA A 12 -4.00 -10.13 -20.29
N ASN A 13 -3.40 -8.93 -20.34
CA ASN A 13 -3.96 -7.83 -21.13
C ASN A 13 -3.98 -8.16 -22.62
N GLY A 14 -5.08 -7.89 -23.32
CA GLY A 14 -5.24 -8.12 -24.75
C GLY A 14 -4.27 -7.32 -25.63
N SER A 15 -3.65 -6.25 -25.08
CA SER A 15 -2.56 -5.51 -25.77
C SER A 15 -1.24 -6.29 -25.85
N ASN A 16 -1.08 -7.36 -25.08
CA ASN A 16 0.12 -8.18 -25.16
C ASN A 16 0.13 -9.01 -26.43
N PRO A 17 1.30 -9.24 -27.06
CA PRO A 17 1.41 -10.10 -28.24
C PRO A 17 0.92 -11.54 -28.00
N ASN A 18 1.09 -12.04 -26.79
CA ASN A 18 0.63 -13.35 -26.34
C ASN A 18 0.03 -13.19 -24.93
N PRO A 19 -1.25 -12.81 -24.82
CA PRO A 19 -1.89 -12.65 -23.52
C PRO A 19 -1.89 -13.97 -22.74
N ALA A 20 -1.51 -13.90 -21.47
CA ALA A 20 -1.48 -15.07 -20.61
C ALA A 20 -2.91 -15.47 -20.17
N THR A 21 -3.14 -16.76 -20.00
CA THR A 21 -4.27 -17.25 -19.22
C THR A 21 -3.84 -17.27 -17.76
N LEU A 22 -4.55 -16.53 -16.91
CA LEU A 22 -4.26 -16.47 -15.48
C LEU A 22 -4.78 -17.72 -14.77
N ASP A 23 -4.03 -18.14 -13.76
CA ASP A 23 -4.46 -19.18 -12.82
C ASP A 23 -4.91 -18.54 -11.51
N ALA A 24 -6.15 -18.78 -11.12
CA ALA A 24 -6.72 -18.24 -9.89
C ALA A 24 -5.96 -18.72 -8.64
N ALA A 25 -5.51 -19.98 -8.62
CA ALA A 25 -4.75 -20.51 -7.49
C ALA A 25 -3.41 -19.79 -7.32
N THR A 26 -2.77 -19.40 -8.40
CA THR A 26 -1.55 -18.56 -8.37
C THR A 26 -1.84 -17.18 -7.76
N LEU A 27 -2.89 -16.48 -8.21
CA LEU A 27 -3.27 -15.17 -7.63
C LEU A 27 -3.58 -15.26 -6.13
N LEU A 28 -4.35 -16.27 -5.72
CA LEU A 28 -4.70 -16.49 -4.32
C LEU A 28 -3.46 -16.80 -3.48
N SER A 29 -2.54 -17.64 -3.99
CA SER A 29 -1.29 -17.96 -3.30
C SER A 29 -0.36 -16.74 -3.18
N MET A 30 -0.36 -15.82 -4.15
CA MET A 30 0.35 -14.55 -4.05
C MET A 30 -0.29 -13.63 -2.99
N TYR A 31 -1.61 -13.66 -2.84
CA TYR A 31 -2.33 -12.83 -1.89
C TYR A 31 -2.13 -13.29 -0.43
N ASP A 32 -2.18 -14.59 -0.18
CA ASP A 32 -1.93 -15.19 1.16
C ASP A 32 -0.46 -15.51 1.45
N ASN A 33 0.43 -15.23 0.48
CA ASN A 33 1.88 -15.50 0.52
C ASN A 33 2.27 -16.98 0.69
N SER A 34 1.46 -17.91 0.20
CA SER A 34 1.87 -19.30 0.01
C SER A 34 2.62 -19.52 -1.33
N TYR A 35 2.73 -18.48 -2.15
CA TYR A 35 3.43 -18.49 -3.43
C TYR A 35 4.94 -18.54 -3.23
N THR A 36 5.61 -19.47 -3.93
CA THR A 36 7.06 -19.69 -3.84
C THR A 36 7.85 -19.13 -5.03
N GLY A 37 7.15 -18.59 -6.03
CA GLY A 37 7.77 -18.08 -7.27
C GLY A 37 8.07 -16.57 -7.24
N TRP A 38 8.20 -15.95 -6.06
CA TRP A 38 8.53 -14.53 -5.94
C TRP A 38 9.90 -14.23 -6.56
N SER A 39 10.01 -13.09 -7.26
CA SER A 39 11.30 -12.61 -7.77
C SER A 39 12.25 -12.19 -6.65
N ASP A 40 11.71 -11.65 -5.55
CA ASP A 40 12.44 -11.43 -4.30
C ASP A 40 12.23 -12.63 -3.36
N THR A 41 13.26 -13.44 -3.22
CA THR A 41 13.21 -14.64 -2.37
C THR A 41 13.04 -14.35 -0.89
N ASN A 42 13.29 -13.10 -0.42
CA ASN A 42 13.00 -12.69 0.96
C ASN A 42 11.49 -12.62 1.26
N LEU A 43 10.63 -12.70 0.25
CA LEU A 43 9.19 -12.79 0.44
C LEU A 43 8.73 -14.21 0.77
N ILE A 44 9.54 -15.22 0.46
CA ILE A 44 9.21 -16.64 0.71
C ILE A 44 9.30 -16.90 2.22
N ASP A 45 8.23 -17.46 2.78
CA ASP A 45 8.14 -17.88 4.19
C ASP A 45 8.47 -16.77 5.22
N ASN A 46 8.34 -15.50 4.85
CA ASN A 46 8.65 -14.38 5.74
C ASN A 46 7.51 -14.02 6.73
N GLY A 47 6.42 -14.77 6.72
CA GLY A 47 5.26 -14.58 7.60
C GLY A 47 4.40 -13.35 7.28
N LYS A 48 4.71 -12.60 6.22
CA LYS A 48 3.93 -11.40 5.82
C LYS A 48 2.95 -11.76 4.69
N GLN A 49 1.72 -11.30 4.81
CA GLN A 49 0.65 -11.58 3.83
C GLN A 49 -0.13 -10.31 3.52
N LEU A 50 -0.42 -10.04 2.25
CA LEU A 50 -1.35 -8.98 1.87
C LEU A 50 -2.75 -9.27 2.42
N LYS A 51 -3.17 -10.53 2.38
CA LYS A 51 -4.48 -10.97 2.88
C LYS A 51 -4.71 -10.58 4.33
N SER A 52 -3.82 -10.95 5.24
CA SER A 52 -3.96 -10.62 6.67
C SER A 52 -3.85 -9.12 6.97
N LYS A 53 -3.23 -8.34 6.08
CA LYS A 53 -3.12 -6.89 6.18
C LYS A 53 -4.32 -6.15 5.56
N THR A 54 -5.17 -6.84 4.79
CA THR A 54 -6.32 -6.23 4.13
C THR A 54 -7.40 -5.88 5.15
N ALA A 55 -7.77 -4.60 5.20
CA ALA A 55 -8.80 -4.03 6.07
C ALA A 55 -8.69 -4.52 7.53
N LEU A 56 -7.48 -4.51 8.08
CA LEU A 56 -7.17 -5.00 9.44
C LEU A 56 -7.63 -6.45 9.68
N ASN A 57 -7.44 -7.31 8.67
CA ASN A 57 -7.81 -8.72 8.69
C ASN A 57 -9.33 -8.99 8.60
N ASP A 58 -10.09 -8.11 7.96
CA ASP A 58 -11.54 -8.31 7.75
C ASP A 58 -11.79 -9.43 6.73
N ALA A 59 -12.45 -10.51 7.19
CA ALA A 59 -12.70 -11.70 6.37
C ALA A 59 -13.67 -11.44 5.19
N GLY A 60 -14.62 -10.51 5.34
CA GLY A 60 -15.56 -10.15 4.27
C GLY A 60 -14.85 -9.40 3.14
N ILE A 61 -13.98 -8.47 3.49
CA ILE A 61 -13.18 -7.74 2.49
C ILE A 61 -12.14 -8.66 1.84
N GLN A 62 -11.52 -9.57 2.59
CA GLN A 62 -10.62 -10.58 2.03
C GLN A 62 -11.33 -11.45 1.00
N ALA A 63 -12.52 -11.97 1.34
CA ALA A 63 -13.31 -12.80 0.43
C ALA A 63 -13.72 -12.03 -0.85
N MET A 64 -13.98 -10.73 -0.76
CA MET A 64 -14.25 -9.88 -1.92
C MET A 64 -13.04 -9.85 -2.87
N PHE A 65 -11.82 -9.63 -2.36
CA PHE A 65 -10.62 -9.66 -3.19
C PHE A 65 -10.34 -11.05 -3.79
N GLU A 66 -10.56 -12.11 -3.03
CA GLU A 66 -10.45 -13.48 -3.54
C GLU A 66 -11.46 -13.72 -4.68
N GLY A 67 -12.69 -13.23 -4.55
CA GLY A 67 -13.69 -13.24 -5.61
C GLY A 67 -13.21 -12.51 -6.87
N TRP A 68 -12.68 -11.29 -6.73
CA TRP A 68 -12.13 -10.52 -7.86
C TRP A 68 -10.94 -11.20 -8.54
N MET A 69 -10.09 -11.89 -7.79
CA MET A 69 -8.97 -12.66 -8.35
C MET A 69 -9.45 -13.86 -9.15
N ASN A 70 -10.49 -14.57 -8.69
CA ASN A 70 -11.13 -15.65 -9.43
C ASN A 70 -11.81 -15.13 -10.72
N ASP A 71 -12.50 -13.99 -10.63
CA ASP A 71 -13.15 -13.37 -11.77
C ASP A 71 -12.14 -12.88 -12.82
N ALA A 72 -11.02 -12.30 -12.37
CA ALA A 72 -9.91 -11.91 -13.24
C ALA A 72 -9.31 -13.10 -13.99
N ALA A 73 -9.10 -14.22 -13.31
CA ALA A 73 -8.62 -15.45 -13.94
C ALA A 73 -9.65 -16.00 -14.96
N THR A 74 -10.93 -15.95 -14.62
CA THR A 74 -12.01 -16.38 -15.53
C THR A 74 -12.11 -15.50 -16.78
N ALA A 75 -11.87 -14.19 -16.65
CA ALA A 75 -11.88 -13.25 -17.76
C ALA A 75 -10.63 -13.34 -18.65
N SER A 76 -9.59 -14.04 -18.23
CA SER A 76 -8.31 -14.11 -18.96
C SER A 76 -8.28 -15.25 -19.99
N PRO A 77 -7.51 -15.08 -21.10
CA PRO A 77 -6.96 -13.82 -21.56
C PRO A 77 -8.03 -12.89 -22.13
N ASP A 78 -7.87 -11.58 -21.92
CA ASP A 78 -8.71 -10.60 -22.62
C ASP A 78 -8.25 -10.46 -24.06
N LEU A 79 -9.05 -11.03 -24.98
CA LEU A 79 -8.77 -11.02 -26.41
C LEU A 79 -9.49 -9.89 -27.16
N THR A 80 -10.29 -9.07 -26.49
CA THR A 80 -11.17 -8.09 -27.14
C THR A 80 -10.76 -6.65 -26.88
N GLY A 81 -10.05 -6.38 -25.79
CA GLY A 81 -9.62 -5.04 -25.36
C GLY A 81 -8.13 -4.95 -25.07
N SER A 82 -7.67 -3.74 -24.74
CA SER A 82 -6.28 -3.49 -24.38
C SER A 82 -5.94 -3.93 -22.96
N TYR A 83 -6.95 -4.11 -22.13
CA TYR A 83 -6.81 -4.42 -20.69
C TYR A 83 -7.56 -5.70 -20.33
N LEU A 84 -7.24 -6.28 -19.18
CA LEU A 84 -7.97 -7.43 -18.62
C LEU A 84 -9.34 -6.96 -18.10
N GLN A 85 -10.38 -7.15 -18.92
CA GLN A 85 -11.73 -6.66 -18.64
C GLN A 85 -12.77 -7.79 -18.65
N ALA A 86 -13.77 -7.67 -17.77
CA ALA A 86 -14.99 -8.43 -17.90
C ALA A 86 -15.86 -7.91 -19.07
N ALA A 87 -16.77 -8.74 -19.57
CA ALA A 87 -17.77 -8.32 -20.56
C ALA A 87 -18.63 -7.13 -20.10
N THR A 88 -18.72 -6.91 -18.80
CA THR A 88 -19.40 -5.77 -18.15
C THR A 88 -18.56 -4.48 -18.13
N GLY A 89 -17.33 -4.50 -18.63
CA GLY A 89 -16.42 -3.37 -18.63
C GLY A 89 -15.57 -3.21 -17.35
N ILE A 90 -15.68 -4.12 -16.39
CA ILE A 90 -14.84 -4.09 -15.19
C ILE A 90 -13.38 -4.40 -15.57
N GLU A 91 -12.46 -3.50 -15.23
CA GLU A 91 -11.03 -3.65 -15.42
C GLU A 91 -10.40 -4.26 -14.17
N TRP A 92 -10.17 -5.58 -14.20
CA TRP A 92 -9.78 -6.35 -13.01
C TRP A 92 -8.43 -5.92 -12.43
N THR A 93 -7.47 -5.54 -13.26
CA THR A 93 -6.18 -5.05 -12.78
C THR A 93 -6.35 -3.79 -11.92
N GLN A 94 -7.20 -2.86 -12.34
CA GLN A 94 -7.46 -1.64 -11.59
C GLN A 94 -8.25 -1.94 -10.30
N MET A 95 -9.27 -2.78 -10.38
CA MET A 95 -10.05 -3.17 -9.20
C MET A 95 -9.16 -3.77 -8.10
N ILE A 96 -8.27 -4.71 -8.47
CA ILE A 96 -7.41 -5.39 -7.50
C ILE A 96 -6.28 -4.47 -7.03
N GLU A 97 -5.55 -3.79 -7.93
CA GLU A 97 -4.44 -2.90 -7.56
C GLU A 97 -4.91 -1.75 -6.68
N LYS A 98 -5.91 -0.98 -7.13
CA LYS A 98 -6.37 0.21 -6.41
C LYS A 98 -7.16 -0.16 -5.15
N GLY A 99 -7.93 -1.25 -5.24
CA GLY A 99 -8.60 -1.82 -4.07
C GLY A 99 -7.62 -2.17 -2.96
N LEU A 100 -6.52 -2.89 -3.26
CA LEU A 100 -5.50 -3.23 -2.27
C LEU A 100 -4.67 -2.03 -1.81
N MET A 101 -4.45 -1.01 -2.65
CA MET A 101 -3.87 0.25 -2.19
C MET A 101 -4.73 0.89 -1.09
N GLY A 102 -6.06 0.86 -1.23
CA GLY A 102 -6.98 1.35 -0.19
C GLY A 102 -7.09 0.40 0.99
N ALA A 103 -7.57 -0.82 0.73
CA ALA A 103 -7.92 -1.78 1.77
C ALA A 103 -6.70 -2.36 2.53
N CYS A 104 -5.51 -2.38 1.93
CA CYS A 104 -4.30 -2.80 2.61
C CYS A 104 -3.43 -1.58 2.99
N PHE A 105 -2.92 -0.82 2.03
CA PHE A 105 -1.89 0.18 2.32
C PHE A 105 -2.43 1.38 3.11
N ALA A 106 -3.52 2.04 2.65
CA ALA A 106 -4.08 3.15 3.39
C ALA A 106 -4.65 2.71 4.74
N SER A 107 -5.31 1.56 4.81
CA SER A 107 -5.85 1.00 6.04
C SER A 107 -4.74 0.70 7.07
N GLN A 108 -3.63 0.06 6.66
CA GLN A 108 -2.50 -0.19 7.55
C GLN A 108 -1.85 1.14 8.00
N MET A 109 -1.59 2.05 7.05
CA MET A 109 -0.98 3.34 7.36
C MET A 109 -1.79 4.12 8.40
N THR A 110 -3.09 4.33 8.15
CA THR A 110 -3.91 5.24 8.98
C THR A 110 -4.55 4.53 10.17
N SER A 111 -5.20 3.38 9.96
CA SER A 111 -6.05 2.75 10.97
C SER A 111 -5.31 1.74 11.85
N ASN A 112 -4.09 1.36 11.49
CA ASN A 112 -3.23 0.52 12.32
C ASN A 112 -2.08 1.34 12.90
N TYR A 113 -1.10 1.73 12.09
CA TYR A 113 0.14 2.32 12.58
C TYR A 113 -0.04 3.75 13.12
N LEU A 114 -0.58 4.69 12.34
CA LEU A 114 -0.80 6.05 12.83
C LEU A 114 -1.79 6.11 14.00
N ALA A 115 -2.84 5.30 13.98
CA ALA A 115 -3.78 5.23 15.09
C ALA A 115 -3.15 4.67 16.38
N GLY A 116 -2.14 3.80 16.26
CA GLY A 116 -1.41 3.21 17.39
C GLY A 116 -0.45 4.19 18.10
N ILE A 117 0.00 5.24 17.43
CA ILE A 117 1.02 6.19 17.96
C ILE A 117 0.67 6.75 19.35
N SER A 118 -0.61 6.95 19.64
CA SER A 118 -1.05 7.46 20.95
C SER A 118 -0.79 6.50 22.12
N THR A 119 -0.55 5.23 21.85
CA THR A 119 -0.38 4.16 22.85
C THR A 119 0.98 3.47 22.77
N ASP A 120 1.74 3.71 21.71
CA ASP A 120 3.06 3.10 21.51
C ASP A 120 4.08 3.61 22.52
N ASP A 121 4.99 2.73 22.93
CA ASP A 121 6.03 3.07 23.88
C ASP A 121 7.22 3.76 23.20
N ASN A 122 7.48 4.99 23.63
CA ASN A 122 8.66 5.78 23.22
C ASN A 122 9.72 5.88 24.33
N THR A 123 9.56 5.17 25.46
CA THR A 123 10.44 5.25 26.62
C THR A 123 11.49 4.14 26.67
N VAL A 124 11.26 3.02 25.99
CA VAL A 124 12.23 1.93 25.95
C VAL A 124 13.40 2.34 25.08
N ALA A 125 14.55 2.49 25.74
CA ALA A 125 15.78 2.92 25.10
C ALA A 125 16.17 1.99 23.96
N VAL A 126 16.68 2.58 22.88
CA VAL A 126 17.35 1.91 21.79
C VAL A 126 18.52 1.08 22.34
N ASP A 127 18.57 -0.21 21.99
CA ASP A 127 19.66 -1.12 22.35
C ASP A 127 20.33 -1.69 21.10
N PRO A 128 21.36 -0.98 20.56
CA PRO A 128 22.07 -1.44 19.36
C PRO A 128 22.77 -2.79 19.54
N ALA A 129 23.14 -3.15 20.79
CA ALA A 129 23.76 -4.44 21.07
C ALA A 129 22.78 -5.61 20.90
N ALA A 130 21.49 -5.36 21.14
CA ALA A 130 20.39 -6.29 20.86
C ALA A 130 19.80 -6.09 19.45
N GLY A 131 20.39 -5.28 18.59
CA GLY A 131 19.90 -4.98 17.25
C GLY A 131 18.67 -4.06 17.22
N LYS A 132 18.35 -3.38 18.33
CA LYS A 132 17.23 -2.44 18.43
C LYS A 132 17.75 -1.01 18.20
N TYR A 133 17.44 -0.44 17.06
CA TYR A 133 17.91 0.89 16.66
C TYR A 133 16.83 1.97 16.74
N TYR A 134 15.62 1.63 17.20
CA TYR A 134 14.44 2.49 17.28
C TYR A 134 13.56 2.08 18.46
N THR A 135 12.74 3.00 18.92
CA THR A 135 11.64 2.72 19.87
C THR A 135 10.46 2.09 19.13
N GLU A 136 9.47 1.54 19.87
CA GLU A 136 8.25 1.00 19.27
C GLU A 136 7.50 2.07 18.46
N MET A 137 7.34 3.26 19.06
CA MET A 137 6.68 4.40 18.40
C MET A 137 7.42 4.84 17.12
N GLU A 138 8.74 4.92 17.14
CA GLU A 138 9.54 5.20 15.95
C GLU A 138 9.34 4.15 14.86
N HIS A 139 9.33 2.88 15.24
CA HIS A 139 9.13 1.76 14.31
C HIS A 139 7.77 1.82 13.63
N HIS A 140 6.70 1.98 14.39
CA HIS A 140 5.36 2.06 13.82
C HIS A 140 5.16 3.30 12.96
N TRP A 141 5.79 4.44 13.31
CA TRP A 141 5.81 5.62 12.46
C TRP A 141 6.48 5.36 11.12
N ASP A 142 7.64 4.73 11.15
CA ASP A 142 8.40 4.40 9.94
C ASP A 142 7.67 3.32 9.10
N GLU A 143 6.96 2.37 9.72
CA GLU A 143 6.07 1.43 9.01
C GLU A 143 4.90 2.15 8.34
N ALA A 144 4.28 3.13 9.01
CA ALA A 144 3.23 3.96 8.38
C ALA A 144 3.76 4.67 7.13
N TYR A 145 4.96 5.27 7.22
CA TYR A 145 5.63 5.89 6.08
C TYR A 145 5.88 4.90 4.95
N GLY A 146 6.33 3.68 5.26
CA GLY A 146 6.57 2.62 4.30
C GLY A 146 5.32 2.19 3.51
N TYR A 147 4.11 2.33 4.07
CA TYR A 147 2.86 2.14 3.34
C TYR A 147 2.50 3.30 2.41
N PHE A 148 3.05 4.47 2.62
CA PHE A 148 2.89 5.62 1.73
C PHE A 148 3.90 5.60 0.58
N THR A 149 5.20 5.42 0.88
CA THR A 149 6.29 5.42 -0.10
C THR A 149 7.47 4.59 0.39
N ASP A 150 8.27 4.08 -0.56
CA ASP A 150 9.53 3.39 -0.31
C ASP A 150 10.77 4.32 -0.45
N ALA A 151 10.57 5.60 -0.73
CA ALA A 151 11.66 6.55 -0.94
C ALA A 151 11.95 7.33 0.35
N PRO A 152 13.16 7.23 0.92
CA PRO A 152 13.51 7.91 2.17
C PRO A 152 13.57 9.43 2.02
N ASP A 153 13.73 9.95 0.82
CA ASP A 153 13.84 11.38 0.49
C ASP A 153 12.66 11.89 -0.36
N TYR A 154 11.50 11.22 -0.28
CA TYR A 154 10.27 11.65 -0.91
C TYR A 154 9.91 13.11 -0.50
N PRO A 155 9.42 13.99 -1.40
CA PRO A 155 9.00 13.72 -2.78
C PRO A 155 10.10 13.88 -3.83
N THR A 156 11.34 14.22 -3.47
CA THR A 156 12.41 14.61 -4.40
C THR A 156 12.86 13.47 -5.31
N ASN A 157 13.05 12.27 -4.74
CA ASN A 157 13.44 11.07 -5.48
C ASN A 157 12.39 9.97 -5.33
N GLY A 158 11.12 10.35 -5.23
CA GLY A 158 10.02 9.40 -5.04
C GLY A 158 10.02 8.34 -6.11
N THR A 159 10.14 7.07 -5.72
CA THR A 159 9.78 5.99 -6.62
C THR A 159 8.32 6.18 -6.97
N ASN A 160 8.02 6.16 -8.24
CA ASN A 160 6.68 6.41 -8.73
C ASN A 160 5.78 5.18 -8.52
N ARG A 161 5.55 4.80 -7.26
CA ARG A 161 4.73 3.65 -6.89
C ARG A 161 3.63 4.03 -5.91
N PHE A 162 2.49 3.40 -6.06
CA PHE A 162 1.35 3.45 -5.13
C PHE A 162 1.00 4.87 -4.67
N TRP A 163 0.77 5.08 -3.37
CA TRP A 163 0.32 6.35 -2.82
C TRP A 163 1.29 7.49 -3.07
N GLY A 164 2.60 7.29 -2.89
CA GLY A 164 3.61 8.29 -3.20
C GLY A 164 3.57 8.76 -4.66
N LYS A 165 3.32 7.84 -5.61
CA LYS A 165 3.10 8.19 -7.02
C LYS A 165 1.87 9.07 -7.22
N TYR A 166 0.77 8.72 -6.56
CA TYR A 166 -0.49 9.45 -6.75
C TYR A 166 -0.46 10.81 -6.08
N ALA A 167 0.05 10.92 -4.85
CA ALA A 167 0.22 12.19 -4.17
C ALA A 167 1.01 13.20 -5.01
N ASN A 168 2.02 12.73 -5.74
CA ASN A 168 2.88 13.58 -6.60
C ASN A 168 2.31 13.84 -8.01
N LYS A 169 1.02 13.55 -8.24
CA LYS A 169 0.34 13.94 -9.47
C LYS A 169 0.00 15.43 -9.43
N SER A 170 0.25 16.13 -10.55
CA SER A 170 0.04 17.59 -10.64
C SER A 170 -1.37 18.00 -10.22
N TYR A 171 -2.40 17.26 -10.59
CA TYR A 171 -3.78 17.57 -10.20
C TYR A 171 -4.05 17.44 -8.69
N LEU A 172 -3.20 16.78 -7.93
CA LEU A 172 -3.24 16.72 -6.46
C LEU A 172 -2.23 17.69 -5.86
N GLU A 173 -0.95 17.60 -6.24
CA GLU A 173 0.09 18.44 -5.67
C GLU A 173 -0.16 19.93 -5.91
N ASP A 174 -0.52 20.33 -7.15
CA ASP A 174 -0.75 21.74 -7.49
C ASP A 174 -2.03 22.33 -6.86
N ASN A 175 -2.98 21.49 -6.46
CA ASN A 175 -4.26 21.94 -5.90
C ASN A 175 -4.38 21.80 -4.38
N ILE A 176 -3.77 20.77 -3.81
CA ILE A 176 -3.88 20.47 -2.36
C ILE A 176 -2.52 20.17 -1.71
N GLY A 177 -1.41 20.29 -2.44
CA GLY A 177 -0.06 20.08 -1.88
C GLY A 177 0.23 18.67 -1.36
N SER A 178 -0.51 17.66 -1.87
CA SER A 178 -0.59 16.35 -1.20
C SER A 178 0.77 15.67 -0.98
N ALA A 179 1.70 15.72 -1.95
CA ALA A 179 3.03 15.13 -1.78
C ALA A 179 3.87 15.93 -0.77
N THR A 180 3.85 17.26 -0.90
CA THR A 180 4.61 18.18 -0.04
C THR A 180 4.14 18.08 1.39
N ASP A 181 2.83 18.19 1.63
CA ASP A 181 2.26 18.26 2.99
C ASP A 181 2.33 16.91 3.71
N ILE A 182 2.03 15.80 3.03
CA ILE A 182 2.18 14.46 3.60
C ILE A 182 3.64 14.19 3.97
N SER A 183 4.60 14.51 3.08
CA SER A 183 6.01 14.27 3.37
C SER A 183 6.53 15.16 4.50
N LEU A 184 6.07 16.40 4.59
CA LEU A 184 6.42 17.32 5.68
C LEU A 184 5.88 16.79 7.01
N ALA A 185 4.62 16.36 7.05
CA ALA A 185 4.00 15.83 8.25
C ALA A 185 4.72 14.56 8.75
N PHE A 186 5.07 13.63 7.85
CA PHE A 186 5.85 12.44 8.23
C PHE A 186 7.21 12.80 8.82
N ARG A 187 7.98 13.72 8.22
CA ARG A 187 9.29 14.13 8.75
C ARG A 187 9.17 14.88 10.07
N THR A 188 8.18 15.77 10.19
CA THR A 188 7.95 16.55 11.42
C THR A 188 7.55 15.64 12.57
N GLY A 189 6.61 14.70 12.34
CA GLY A 189 6.19 13.76 13.37
C GLY A 189 7.32 12.81 13.80
N ARG A 190 8.10 12.30 12.84
CA ARG A 190 9.28 11.48 13.17
C ARG A 190 10.30 12.22 14.03
N ALA A 191 10.55 13.50 13.71
CA ALA A 191 11.43 14.34 14.51
C ALA A 191 10.86 14.60 15.91
N ALA A 192 9.55 14.82 16.05
CA ALA A 192 8.87 14.98 17.33
C ALA A 192 8.99 13.72 18.20
N ILE A 193 8.77 12.53 17.63
CA ILE A 193 8.95 11.24 18.33
C ILE A 193 10.38 11.10 18.85
N SER A 194 11.37 11.36 18.01
CA SER A 194 12.80 11.29 18.42
C SER A 194 13.17 12.32 19.47
N ALA A 195 12.45 13.44 19.55
CA ALA A 195 12.61 14.46 20.61
C ALA A 195 11.83 14.14 21.89
N GLY A 196 11.02 13.05 21.91
CA GLY A 196 10.16 12.71 23.03
C GLY A 196 8.91 13.58 23.15
N ASP A 197 8.55 14.33 22.10
CA ASP A 197 7.36 15.18 22.04
C ASP A 197 6.19 14.44 21.37
N THR A 198 5.54 13.60 22.17
CA THR A 198 4.38 12.81 21.70
C THR A 198 3.20 13.69 21.28
N ASP A 199 2.97 14.81 21.97
CA ASP A 199 1.86 15.71 21.61
C ASP A 199 2.07 16.32 20.23
N ALA A 200 3.29 16.78 19.92
CA ALA A 200 3.61 17.26 18.58
C ALA A 200 3.50 16.16 17.51
N ALA A 201 3.88 14.92 17.84
CA ALA A 201 3.69 13.79 16.93
C ALA A 201 2.22 13.52 16.64
N LEU A 202 1.34 13.54 17.64
CA LEU A 202 -0.11 13.37 17.49
C LEU A 202 -0.78 14.46 16.65
N VAL A 203 -0.28 15.69 16.70
CA VAL A 203 -0.72 16.75 15.77
C VAL A 203 -0.44 16.33 14.34
N GLN A 204 0.73 15.75 14.05
CA GLN A 204 1.08 15.29 12.70
C GLN A 204 0.25 14.08 12.25
N VAL A 205 -0.14 13.20 13.18
CA VAL A 205 -1.12 12.12 12.87
C VAL A 205 -2.42 12.72 12.33
N GLY A 206 -2.98 13.73 12.98
CA GLY A 206 -4.21 14.41 12.53
C GLY A 206 -4.07 15.08 11.15
N ILE A 207 -2.91 15.66 10.86
CA ILE A 207 -2.60 16.22 9.54
C ILE A 207 -2.54 15.09 8.51
N LEU A 208 -1.77 14.03 8.76
CA LEU A 208 -1.65 12.88 7.85
C LEU A 208 -2.99 12.25 7.53
N GLU A 209 -3.85 12.04 8.54
CA GLU A 209 -5.19 11.51 8.30
C GLU A 209 -6.03 12.39 7.39
N THR A 210 -5.91 13.71 7.52
CA THR A 210 -6.64 14.67 6.69
C THR A 210 -6.13 14.67 5.26
N GLU A 211 -4.81 14.78 5.08
CA GLU A 211 -4.17 14.85 3.77
C GLU A 211 -4.33 13.55 2.97
N VAL A 212 -4.22 12.39 3.63
CA VAL A 212 -4.45 11.09 2.98
C VAL A 212 -5.91 10.96 2.52
N LYS A 213 -6.88 11.39 3.32
CA LYS A 213 -8.31 11.38 2.94
C LYS A 213 -8.56 12.29 1.73
N GLN A 214 -7.98 13.50 1.72
CA GLN A 214 -8.09 14.44 0.60
C GLN A 214 -7.45 13.89 -0.68
N MET A 215 -6.25 13.30 -0.57
CA MET A 215 -5.56 12.64 -1.68
C MET A 215 -6.42 11.52 -2.29
N VAL A 216 -6.96 10.63 -1.44
CA VAL A 216 -7.81 9.52 -1.89
C VAL A 216 -9.08 10.04 -2.56
N ALA A 217 -9.74 11.05 -1.97
CA ALA A 217 -10.93 11.67 -2.56
C ALA A 217 -10.61 12.36 -3.89
N GLY A 218 -9.51 13.08 -3.98
CA GLY A 218 -9.06 13.74 -5.21
C GLY A 218 -8.77 12.74 -6.33
N MET A 219 -8.20 11.58 -6.01
CA MET A 219 -8.02 10.50 -6.99
C MET A 219 -9.34 9.93 -7.51
N ALA A 220 -10.36 9.83 -6.66
CA ALA A 220 -11.65 9.27 -7.05
C ALA A 220 -12.45 10.21 -7.95
N LEU A 221 -12.14 11.51 -7.91
CA LEU A 221 -12.82 12.56 -8.71
C LEU A 221 -12.14 12.83 -10.06
N HIS A 222 -10.94 12.35 -10.28
CA HIS A 222 -10.16 12.55 -11.51
C HIS A 222 -10.26 11.35 -12.46
#